data_6465eb2efc3e9c2988a2c694ff084de1
#
_entry.id   6465eb2efc3e9c2988a2c694ff084de1
#
_cell.length_a   1.000
_cell.length_b   1.000
_cell.length_c   1.000
_cell.angle_alpha   90.00
_cell.angle_beta   90.00
_cell.angle_gamma   90.00
#
_symmetry.space_group_name_H-M   'P 1'
#
loop_
_entity.id
_entity.type
_entity.pdbx_description
1 polymer ?
#
loop_
_entity_poly.entity_id
_entity_poly.type
_entity_poly.pdbx_seq_one_letter_code
_entity_poly.pdbx_strand_id
1 'polypeptide(L)'
;MLLRNLRRCNVVRLPLLFAVLAGFSPAGLAEDVIGFHKVVLDSQGKLLPAVAPAEIAYDRFLRLRWEFIKNKVPDSPGPAPRSSYPQYYFYCAYRDKNGKLEPDTWMNDVGEKLPNWFESARLYYAYTGDSAVMTIVKDLMDYTIAHGTSPAAFSWPNFPYSTANAGDLEFRGFTKHEKLVQHEVQVDHSGDMGLACYRMYLYTGDKKYLTAAVNVADTLARKARAGTATRSVWPYRVVMDTGKITAEYGANWIGSYMLLDSLIRAKVGNVKSYEDARAKARQFILEHPMKTGYWTDGHTDTAVNSNTYKSNMSASNASLYILDHPEFDPDWKTNIPKLIRWTEDNFVFRCAPGEPATQWGANIVGEQDDFLVKMDYQTARYAAQCARWYAVSGDEAYKEKAYRSLNWVTYCTNAVGQAFESPVSKDVSNWWSDCYGECPRMFYHAFAAVPEWAPPGENHILYSEGVLSRVLYGARKVEYTPADGDGTEYLRLAFEPAGITVGGTKLARRSDLNAEGYTVRDLGKGDCAVSIRRTRSGGVVVR
;
A
#
# COMPACT_ATOMS: atom_id res chain seq x y z
N MET A 1 33.41 18.09 10.70
CA MET A 1 34.00 17.73 11.99
C MET A 1 32.85 17.67 12.96
N LEU A 2 32.21 16.50 13.12
CA LEU A 2 32.32 15.68 14.17
C LEU A 2 31.27 14.75 14.57
N LEU A 3 31.70 13.60 14.85
CA LEU A 3 31.17 12.54 15.72
C LEU A 3 29.89 11.80 15.32
N ARG A 4 30.15 10.69 14.62
CA ARG A 4 29.29 9.50 14.57
C ARG A 4 29.21 8.90 15.98
N ASN A 5 28.01 8.89 16.58
CA ASN A 5 27.74 8.11 17.78
C ASN A 5 27.23 6.73 17.40
N LEU A 6 28.12 5.78 17.33
CA LEU A 6 27.81 4.36 17.40
C LEU A 6 27.38 4.03 18.85
N ARG A 7 26.11 3.85 19.08
CA ARG A 7 25.65 3.23 20.34
C ARG A 7 25.94 1.73 20.28
N ARG A 8 27.00 1.33 20.92
CA ARG A 8 27.34 -0.07 21.23
C ARG A 8 26.45 -0.54 22.38
N CYS A 9 25.74 -1.64 22.18
CA CYS A 9 25.14 -2.40 23.28
C CYS A 9 26.28 -2.94 24.14
N ASN A 10 26.33 -2.52 25.41
CA ASN A 10 27.28 -3.02 26.40
C ASN A 10 26.87 -4.42 26.85
N VAL A 11 27.66 -5.42 26.48
CA VAL A 11 27.60 -6.76 27.06
C VAL A 11 28.53 -6.79 28.25
N VAL A 12 27.95 -6.91 29.44
CA VAL A 12 28.70 -7.16 30.68
C VAL A 12 29.10 -8.62 30.70
N ARG A 13 30.42 -8.88 30.67
CA ARG A 13 30.98 -10.23 30.92
C ARG A 13 31.23 -10.40 32.42
N LEU A 14 30.60 -11.40 33.01
CA LEU A 14 31.02 -11.98 34.30
C LEU A 14 31.67 -13.34 34.06
N PRO A 15 32.73 -13.68 34.83
CA PRO A 15 33.46 -14.93 34.61
C PRO A 15 32.75 -16.13 35.24
N LEU A 16 32.77 -17.25 34.52
CA LEU A 16 32.30 -18.56 34.98
C LEU A 16 33.30 -19.20 35.95
N LEU A 17 32.76 -19.73 37.02
CA LEU A 17 33.41 -20.78 37.79
C LEU A 17 32.58 -22.08 37.68
N PHE A 18 33.28 -23.18 37.41
CA PHE A 18 32.74 -24.51 37.18
C PHE A 18 32.13 -25.16 38.41
N ALA A 19 30.99 -25.80 38.27
CA ALA A 19 30.65 -26.99 39.03
C ALA A 19 29.78 -27.92 38.17
N VAL A 20 30.28 -29.10 37.90
CA VAL A 20 29.62 -30.20 37.20
C VAL A 20 28.68 -30.90 38.19
N LEU A 21 27.40 -31.06 37.85
CA LEU A 21 26.60 -32.21 38.28
C LEU A 21 25.46 -32.41 37.31
N ALA A 22 25.36 -33.65 36.84
CA ALA A 22 24.42 -34.11 35.82
C ALA A 22 22.96 -34.13 36.33
N GLY A 23 22.08 -33.65 35.46
CA GLY A 23 20.64 -33.81 35.55
C GLY A 23 20.06 -33.43 34.21
N PHE A 24 19.94 -34.39 33.26
CA PHE A 24 19.20 -34.20 32.03
C PHE A 24 17.71 -34.07 32.34
N SER A 25 17.21 -32.85 32.52
CA SER A 25 15.82 -32.52 32.18
C SER A 25 15.85 -32.04 30.75
N PRO A 26 14.94 -32.53 29.87
CA PRO A 26 14.80 -31.89 28.55
C PRO A 26 14.30 -30.46 28.82
N ALA A 27 15.17 -29.49 28.66
CA ALA A 27 14.76 -28.10 28.54
C ALA A 27 13.80 -28.06 27.36
N GLY A 28 12.51 -27.86 27.66
CA GLY A 28 11.53 -27.56 26.63
C GLY A 28 12.08 -26.33 25.89
N LEU A 29 12.39 -26.52 24.60
CA LEU A 29 12.74 -25.41 23.73
C LEU A 29 11.61 -24.40 23.87
N ALA A 30 11.92 -23.19 24.32
CA ALA A 30 10.96 -22.11 24.32
C ALA A 30 10.47 -22.00 22.87
N GLU A 31 9.17 -22.18 22.67
CA GLU A 31 8.58 -22.07 21.34
C GLU A 31 8.77 -20.63 20.86
N ASP A 32 9.34 -20.47 19.67
CA ASP A 32 9.50 -19.16 19.08
C ASP A 32 8.12 -18.55 18.78
N VAL A 33 7.92 -17.28 19.14
CA VAL A 33 6.66 -16.57 18.99
C VAL A 33 6.90 -15.26 18.23
N ILE A 34 6.07 -14.97 17.23
CA ILE A 34 5.99 -13.66 16.60
C ILE A 34 4.64 -13.06 16.99
N GLY A 35 4.67 -11.94 17.73
CA GLY A 35 3.44 -11.30 18.21
C GLY A 35 2.56 -12.23 19.04
N PHE A 36 1.45 -12.68 18.47
CA PHE A 36 0.45 -13.56 19.12
C PHE A 36 0.50 -15.00 18.66
N HIS A 37 1.37 -15.31 17.71
CA HIS A 37 1.38 -16.61 17.04
C HIS A 37 2.67 -17.37 17.31
N LYS A 38 2.55 -18.67 17.56
CA LYS A 38 3.68 -19.59 17.52
C LYS A 38 4.24 -19.63 16.11
N VAL A 39 5.55 -19.64 15.99
CA VAL A 39 6.23 -19.77 14.70
C VAL A 39 5.99 -21.16 14.13
N VAL A 40 5.56 -21.22 12.89
CA VAL A 40 5.37 -22.46 12.12
C VAL A 40 6.44 -22.52 11.04
N LEU A 41 7.21 -23.60 11.02
CA LEU A 41 8.30 -23.80 10.07
C LEU A 41 8.06 -25.03 9.20
N ASP A 42 8.57 -24.98 7.97
CA ASP A 42 8.65 -26.15 7.10
C ASP A 42 9.84 -27.06 7.49
N SER A 43 10.01 -28.17 6.77
CA SER A 43 11.09 -29.14 7.00
C SER A 43 12.50 -28.58 6.81
N GLN A 44 12.63 -27.39 6.17
CA GLN A 44 13.90 -26.71 5.96
C GLN A 44 14.13 -25.60 7.01
N GLY A 45 13.26 -25.47 8.01
CA GLY A 45 13.33 -24.42 9.02
C GLY A 45 12.94 -23.03 8.50
N LYS A 46 12.18 -22.94 7.39
CA LYS A 46 11.70 -21.68 6.83
C LYS A 46 10.26 -21.41 7.22
N LEU A 47 9.95 -20.12 7.37
CA LEU A 47 8.66 -19.63 7.87
C LEU A 47 7.48 -20.05 6.97
N LEU A 48 6.50 -20.70 7.58
CA LEU A 48 5.16 -20.91 7.04
C LEU A 48 4.21 -19.83 7.57
N PRO A 49 3.02 -19.63 6.98
CA PRO A 49 2.07 -18.65 7.49
C PRO A 49 1.54 -19.03 8.88
N ALA A 50 1.00 -18.06 9.61
CA ALA A 50 0.44 -18.26 10.96
C ALA A 50 -0.71 -19.30 10.96
N VAL A 51 -1.39 -19.42 9.84
CA VAL A 51 -2.39 -20.47 9.57
C VAL A 51 -1.99 -21.16 8.27
N ALA A 52 -1.70 -22.44 8.29
CA ALA A 52 -1.35 -23.20 7.10
C ALA A 52 -2.60 -23.89 6.51
N PRO A 53 -2.69 -24.06 5.17
CA PRO A 53 -1.79 -23.60 4.12
C PRO A 53 -1.96 -22.11 3.76
N ALA A 54 -1.04 -21.56 2.94
CA ALA A 54 -0.95 -20.14 2.65
C ALA A 54 -2.24 -19.52 2.06
N GLU A 55 -2.88 -20.20 1.14
CA GLU A 55 -4.12 -19.75 0.51
C GLU A 55 -5.26 -19.50 1.50
N ILE A 56 -5.33 -20.28 2.57
CA ILE A 56 -6.30 -20.09 3.66
C ILE A 56 -5.83 -18.94 4.57
N ALA A 57 -4.53 -18.87 4.86
CA ALA A 57 -3.98 -17.86 5.75
C ALA A 57 -4.13 -16.45 5.16
N TYR A 58 -3.84 -16.29 3.88
CA TYR A 58 -3.89 -14.99 3.22
C TYR A 58 -5.33 -14.47 3.09
N ASP A 59 -6.28 -15.30 2.66
CA ASP A 59 -7.69 -14.93 2.63
C ASP A 59 -8.21 -14.57 4.02
N ARG A 60 -7.94 -15.44 5.02
CA ARG A 60 -8.33 -15.18 6.41
C ARG A 60 -7.75 -13.87 6.94
N PHE A 61 -6.48 -13.59 6.67
CA PHE A 61 -5.81 -12.35 7.05
C PHE A 61 -6.53 -11.11 6.47
N LEU A 62 -6.86 -11.13 5.18
CA LEU A 62 -7.56 -10.04 4.51
C LEU A 62 -8.97 -9.82 5.08
N ARG A 63 -9.73 -10.90 5.27
CA ARG A 63 -11.08 -10.83 5.84
C ARG A 63 -11.08 -10.33 7.27
N LEU A 64 -10.19 -10.82 8.12
CA LEU A 64 -10.11 -10.40 9.52
C LEU A 64 -9.84 -8.91 9.67
N ARG A 65 -8.95 -8.35 8.86
CA ARG A 65 -8.65 -6.92 8.91
C ARG A 65 -9.86 -6.06 8.55
N TRP A 66 -10.55 -6.37 7.47
CA TRP A 66 -11.74 -5.61 7.09
C TRP A 66 -12.90 -5.83 8.06
N GLU A 67 -13.08 -7.04 8.61
CA GLU A 67 -14.08 -7.27 9.67
C GLU A 67 -13.77 -6.46 10.94
N PHE A 68 -12.51 -6.28 11.28
CA PHE A 68 -12.13 -5.41 12.39
C PHE A 68 -12.55 -3.96 12.14
N ILE A 69 -12.22 -3.41 10.98
CA ILE A 69 -12.60 -2.05 10.58
C ILE A 69 -14.11 -1.86 10.56
N LYS A 70 -14.85 -2.81 10.02
CA LYS A 70 -16.32 -2.74 9.93
C LYS A 70 -17.02 -2.83 11.30
N ASN A 71 -16.50 -3.63 12.21
CA ASN A 71 -17.29 -4.09 13.35
C ASN A 71 -16.65 -3.89 14.72
N LYS A 72 -15.36 -3.49 14.81
CA LYS A 72 -14.62 -3.46 16.08
C LYS A 72 -14.01 -2.12 16.42
N VAL A 73 -13.83 -1.22 15.45
CA VAL A 73 -13.31 0.12 15.73
C VAL A 73 -14.38 0.94 16.45
N PRO A 74 -14.11 1.45 17.65
CA PRO A 74 -15.07 2.23 18.40
C PRO A 74 -15.29 3.62 17.80
N ASP A 75 -16.34 4.30 18.27
CA ASP A 75 -16.56 5.71 17.96
C ASP A 75 -15.49 6.60 18.60
N SER A 76 -15.29 7.77 18.02
CA SER A 76 -14.28 8.71 18.47
C SER A 76 -14.63 9.27 19.87
N PRO A 77 -13.68 9.33 20.80
CA PRO A 77 -13.91 9.92 22.11
C PRO A 77 -14.11 11.43 22.01
N GLY A 78 -14.93 11.97 22.91
CA GLY A 78 -15.19 13.41 23.05
C GLY A 78 -16.64 13.80 22.75
N PRO A 79 -16.97 15.10 22.80
CA PRO A 79 -18.32 15.58 22.55
C PRO A 79 -18.71 15.46 21.07
N ALA A 80 -20.02 15.46 20.80
CA ALA A 80 -20.54 15.53 19.44
C ALA A 80 -19.99 16.76 18.68
N PRO A 81 -19.77 16.69 17.34
CA PRO A 81 -20.09 15.55 16.46
C PRO A 81 -19.04 14.43 16.48
N ARG A 82 -17.86 14.63 17.09
CA ARG A 82 -16.76 13.66 17.06
C ARG A 82 -17.17 12.29 17.61
N SER A 83 -17.88 12.26 18.73
CA SER A 83 -18.35 11.01 19.36
C SER A 83 -19.39 10.23 18.54
N SER A 84 -19.89 10.80 17.42
CA SER A 84 -20.83 10.12 16.51
C SER A 84 -20.15 9.55 15.26
N TYR A 85 -18.82 9.61 15.17
CA TYR A 85 -18.03 9.10 14.06
C TYR A 85 -17.05 8.02 14.51
N PRO A 86 -16.73 7.05 13.65
CA PRO A 86 -15.68 6.07 13.94
C PRO A 86 -14.33 6.75 14.21
N GLN A 87 -13.56 6.21 15.12
CA GLN A 87 -12.27 6.78 15.52
C GLN A 87 -11.30 6.97 14.35
N TYR A 88 -11.35 6.10 13.33
CA TYR A 88 -10.46 6.22 12.18
C TYR A 88 -10.67 7.49 11.32
N TYR A 89 -11.73 8.28 11.57
CA TYR A 89 -11.85 9.61 10.94
C TYR A 89 -10.78 10.57 11.43
N PHE A 90 -10.43 10.47 12.71
CA PHE A 90 -9.63 11.46 13.43
C PHE A 90 -8.27 10.96 13.92
N TYR A 91 -8.03 9.67 13.83
CA TYR A 91 -6.81 9.04 14.35
C TYR A 91 -6.25 8.03 13.36
N CYS A 92 -4.92 7.94 13.29
CA CYS A 92 -4.21 6.94 12.49
C CYS A 92 -3.61 5.82 13.33
N ALA A 93 -3.35 6.11 14.63
CA ALA A 93 -2.66 5.17 15.50
C ALA A 93 -3.43 4.93 16.79
N TYR A 94 -3.32 3.73 17.35
CA TYR A 94 -4.02 3.29 18.55
C TYR A 94 -3.12 2.39 19.38
N ARG A 95 -3.39 2.39 20.70
CA ARG A 95 -2.75 1.47 21.64
C ARG A 95 -3.81 0.61 22.32
N ASP A 96 -3.54 -0.69 22.42
CA ASP A 96 -4.32 -1.57 23.26
C ASP A 96 -3.87 -1.40 24.71
N LYS A 97 -4.79 -0.94 25.55
CA LYS A 97 -4.60 -0.86 26.99
C LYS A 97 -5.58 -1.81 27.68
N ASN A 98 -5.10 -2.98 28.03
CA ASN A 98 -5.89 -4.00 28.73
C ASN A 98 -7.17 -4.45 27.98
N GLY A 99 -7.05 -4.66 26.68
CA GLY A 99 -8.18 -5.06 25.82
C GLY A 99 -9.07 -3.91 25.37
N LYS A 100 -8.73 -2.65 25.70
CA LYS A 100 -9.40 -1.46 25.22
C LYS A 100 -8.53 -0.69 24.24
N LEU A 101 -9.04 -0.48 23.04
CA LEU A 101 -8.39 0.31 22.02
C LEU A 101 -8.52 1.81 22.35
N GLU A 102 -7.42 2.48 22.64
CA GLU A 102 -7.37 3.92 22.91
C GLU A 102 -6.56 4.64 21.83
N PRO A 103 -7.03 5.81 21.32
CA PRO A 103 -6.29 6.53 20.29
C PRO A 103 -4.94 7.05 20.82
N ASP A 104 -3.93 6.98 19.96
CA ASP A 104 -2.62 7.58 20.22
C ASP A 104 -2.64 9.08 19.90
N THR A 105 -1.63 9.78 20.35
CA THR A 105 -1.42 11.21 20.05
C THR A 105 -0.72 11.43 18.71
N TRP A 106 -0.36 10.37 17.97
CA TRP A 106 0.17 10.49 16.64
C TRP A 106 -0.77 11.28 15.72
N MET A 107 -0.22 12.04 14.81
CA MET A 107 -1.00 12.84 13.87
C MET A 107 -1.99 12.00 13.07
N ASN A 108 -3.06 12.63 12.61
CA ASN A 108 -3.96 12.03 11.63
C ASN A 108 -3.39 12.26 10.21
N ASP A 109 -2.64 11.31 9.70
CA ASP A 109 -2.07 11.33 8.35
C ASP A 109 -3.11 10.90 7.31
N VAL A 110 -4.11 11.75 7.13
CA VAL A 110 -5.26 11.47 6.27
C VAL A 110 -4.87 11.35 4.79
N GLY A 111 -3.80 12.04 4.39
CA GLY A 111 -3.31 12.05 3.00
C GLY A 111 -2.66 10.74 2.56
N GLU A 112 -2.18 9.96 3.50
CA GLU A 112 -1.71 8.60 3.27
C GLU A 112 -2.81 7.58 3.52
N LYS A 113 -3.47 7.68 4.67
CA LYS A 113 -4.56 6.78 5.05
C LYS A 113 -5.67 6.66 4.00
N LEU A 114 -6.23 7.79 3.56
CA LEU A 114 -7.41 7.75 2.69
C LEU A 114 -7.15 7.12 1.31
N PRO A 115 -6.09 7.47 0.56
CA PRO A 115 -5.79 6.82 -0.71
C PRO A 115 -5.49 5.32 -0.54
N ASN A 116 -4.75 4.96 0.49
CA ASN A 116 -4.39 3.57 0.77
C ASN A 116 -5.62 2.73 1.16
N TRP A 117 -6.51 3.26 1.99
CA TRP A 117 -7.77 2.62 2.33
C TRP A 117 -8.69 2.47 1.14
N PHE A 118 -8.74 3.47 0.25
CA PHE A 118 -9.52 3.36 -0.98
C PHE A 118 -8.98 2.22 -1.86
N GLU A 119 -7.66 2.14 -2.07
CA GLU A 119 -7.04 1.08 -2.87
C GLU A 119 -7.26 -0.31 -2.25
N SER A 120 -7.10 -0.43 -0.95
CA SER A 120 -7.38 -1.67 -0.22
C SER A 120 -8.86 -2.08 -0.34
N ALA A 121 -9.77 -1.13 -0.14
CA ALA A 121 -11.22 -1.38 -0.20
C ALA A 121 -11.69 -1.79 -1.60
N ARG A 122 -11.25 -1.09 -2.67
CA ARG A 122 -11.65 -1.44 -4.03
C ARG A 122 -11.17 -2.82 -4.46
N LEU A 123 -9.97 -3.22 -4.04
CA LEU A 123 -9.43 -4.54 -4.33
C LEU A 123 -10.11 -5.62 -3.49
N TYR A 124 -10.39 -5.35 -2.21
CA TYR A 124 -11.18 -6.26 -1.38
C TYR A 124 -12.61 -6.41 -1.90
N TYR A 125 -13.24 -5.32 -2.34
CA TYR A 125 -14.55 -5.37 -3.00
C TYR A 125 -14.52 -6.19 -4.28
N ALA A 126 -13.50 -6.00 -5.13
CA ALA A 126 -13.32 -6.83 -6.32
C ALA A 126 -13.19 -8.32 -5.95
N TYR A 127 -12.41 -8.63 -4.92
CA TYR A 127 -12.10 -9.98 -4.47
C TYR A 127 -13.29 -10.68 -3.80
N THR A 128 -14.11 -9.97 -3.03
CA THR A 128 -15.18 -10.56 -2.21
C THR A 128 -16.61 -10.22 -2.67
N GLY A 129 -16.80 -9.11 -3.39
CA GLY A 129 -18.11 -8.52 -3.65
C GLY A 129 -18.69 -7.73 -2.46
N ASP A 130 -17.96 -7.56 -1.34
CA ASP A 130 -18.42 -6.83 -0.15
C ASP A 130 -18.33 -5.32 -0.35
N SER A 131 -19.45 -4.69 -0.72
CA SER A 131 -19.53 -3.24 -0.95
C SER A 131 -19.52 -2.41 0.33
N ALA A 132 -19.67 -3.00 1.53
CA ALA A 132 -19.65 -2.25 2.79
C ALA A 132 -18.31 -1.53 3.02
N VAL A 133 -17.19 -2.12 2.58
CA VAL A 133 -15.87 -1.50 2.66
C VAL A 133 -15.76 -0.23 1.81
N MET A 134 -16.45 -0.19 0.67
CA MET A 134 -16.49 1.02 -0.18
C MET A 134 -17.32 2.14 0.45
N THR A 135 -18.37 1.80 1.21
CA THR A 135 -19.14 2.79 1.99
C THR A 135 -18.26 3.45 3.05
N ILE A 136 -17.47 2.67 3.78
CA ILE A 136 -16.56 3.18 4.81
C ILE A 136 -15.58 4.22 4.23
N VAL A 137 -14.91 3.88 3.12
CA VAL A 137 -13.93 4.80 2.52
C VAL A 137 -14.59 5.99 1.85
N LYS A 138 -15.81 5.82 1.31
CA LYS A 138 -16.60 6.93 0.78
C LYS A 138 -16.95 7.93 1.89
N ASP A 139 -17.40 7.48 3.03
CA ASP A 139 -17.79 8.33 4.14
C ASP A 139 -16.58 9.10 4.70
N LEU A 140 -15.42 8.44 4.83
CA LEU A 140 -14.17 9.09 5.20
C LEU A 140 -13.75 10.15 4.16
N MET A 141 -13.89 9.84 2.87
CA MET A 141 -13.58 10.79 1.79
C MET A 141 -14.53 12.00 1.80
N ASP A 142 -15.82 11.77 2.03
CA ASP A 142 -16.81 12.84 2.15
C ASP A 142 -16.46 13.79 3.30
N TYR A 143 -16.11 13.23 4.46
CA TYR A 143 -15.65 14.02 5.60
C TYR A 143 -14.40 14.83 5.26
N THR A 144 -13.41 14.20 4.64
CA THR A 144 -12.14 14.83 4.27
C THR A 144 -12.33 15.97 3.27
N ILE A 145 -13.17 15.80 2.25
CA ILE A 145 -13.47 16.86 1.28
C ILE A 145 -14.15 18.05 1.97
N ALA A 146 -15.10 17.78 2.89
CA ALA A 146 -15.87 18.82 3.57
C ALA A 146 -15.03 19.60 4.60
N HIS A 147 -14.09 18.94 5.28
CA HIS A 147 -13.36 19.50 6.43
C HIS A 147 -11.85 19.61 6.22
N GLY A 148 -11.32 19.19 5.09
CA GLY A 148 -9.89 19.10 4.84
C GLY A 148 -9.45 19.63 3.48
N THR A 149 -10.11 20.66 2.94
CA THR A 149 -9.74 21.30 1.67
C THR A 149 -9.36 22.76 1.89
N SER A 150 -8.27 23.21 1.31
CA SER A 150 -7.82 24.60 1.43
C SER A 150 -8.77 25.59 0.75
N PRO A 151 -8.91 26.82 1.30
CA PRO A 151 -9.69 27.88 0.67
C PRO A 151 -9.19 28.25 -0.73
N ALA A 152 -10.10 28.68 -1.61
CA ALA A 152 -9.79 29.12 -2.97
C ALA A 152 -8.82 30.33 -3.03
N ALA A 153 -8.72 31.12 -1.95
CA ALA A 153 -7.84 32.27 -1.85
C ALA A 153 -6.38 31.92 -1.54
N PHE A 154 -6.09 30.66 -1.18
CA PHE A 154 -4.73 30.22 -0.85
C PHE A 154 -3.84 30.14 -2.09
N SER A 155 -2.53 30.20 -1.90
CA SER A 155 -1.54 29.98 -2.97
C SER A 155 -1.64 28.58 -3.59
N TRP A 156 -2.07 27.58 -2.78
CA TRP A 156 -2.47 26.25 -3.23
C TRP A 156 -3.98 26.08 -2.98
N PRO A 157 -4.83 26.54 -3.89
CA PRO A 157 -6.27 26.62 -3.71
C PRO A 157 -6.95 25.27 -3.94
N ASN A 158 -8.03 25.02 -3.18
CA ASN A 158 -8.88 23.83 -3.32
C ASN A 158 -8.09 22.52 -3.28
N PHE A 159 -7.05 22.50 -2.46
CA PHE A 159 -6.09 21.41 -2.36
C PHE A 159 -6.27 20.68 -1.01
N PRO A 160 -6.30 19.34 -0.98
CA PRO A 160 -6.55 18.64 0.28
C PRO A 160 -5.36 18.73 1.23
N TYR A 161 -5.66 18.86 2.52
CA TYR A 161 -4.68 18.73 3.58
C TYR A 161 -4.25 17.25 3.72
N SER A 162 -2.96 17.01 3.79
CA SER A 162 -2.42 15.66 4.01
C SER A 162 -2.51 15.21 5.47
N THR A 163 -2.53 16.17 6.41
CA THR A 163 -2.40 15.88 7.84
C THR A 163 -3.31 16.76 8.70
N ALA A 164 -3.57 16.27 9.92
CA ALA A 164 -4.22 17.01 11.00
C ALA A 164 -3.62 16.56 12.35
N ASN A 165 -3.84 17.33 13.43
CA ASN A 165 -3.56 16.77 14.75
C ASN A 165 -4.53 15.63 15.06
N ALA A 166 -4.10 14.69 15.89
CA ALA A 166 -4.94 13.62 16.38
C ALA A 166 -6.20 14.17 17.08
N GLY A 167 -7.36 13.77 16.61
CA GLY A 167 -8.64 14.18 17.15
C GLY A 167 -9.19 15.53 16.66
N ASP A 168 -8.52 16.24 15.76
CA ASP A 168 -9.05 17.49 15.17
C ASP A 168 -10.22 17.19 14.23
N LEU A 169 -11.24 18.06 14.28
CA LEU A 169 -12.42 17.99 13.42
C LEU A 169 -12.18 18.61 12.04
N GLU A 170 -11.27 19.56 11.97
CA GLU A 170 -10.86 20.24 10.75
C GLU A 170 -9.43 19.86 10.40
N PHE A 171 -9.20 19.38 9.19
CA PHE A 171 -7.87 18.95 8.75
C PHE A 171 -7.16 20.15 8.11
N ARG A 172 -6.27 20.79 8.88
CA ARG A 172 -5.62 22.05 8.48
C ARG A 172 -4.11 22.03 8.66
N GLY A 173 -3.50 20.87 8.54
CA GLY A 173 -2.12 20.67 8.91
C GLY A 173 -1.98 20.58 10.43
N PHE A 174 -0.77 20.40 10.94
CA PHE A 174 -0.53 20.22 12.36
C PHE A 174 0.57 21.12 12.89
N THR A 175 0.46 21.45 14.16
CA THR A 175 1.34 22.41 14.84
C THR A 175 2.15 21.78 15.97
N LYS A 176 1.94 20.49 16.29
CA LYS A 176 2.54 19.83 17.47
C LYS A 176 3.83 19.10 17.21
N HIS A 177 4.07 18.64 16.02
CA HIS A 177 5.39 18.11 15.66
C HIS A 177 6.34 19.30 15.54
N GLU A 178 7.49 19.25 16.19
CA GLU A 178 8.40 20.37 16.47
C GLU A 178 8.71 21.30 15.29
N LYS A 179 8.32 20.97 14.06
CA LYS A 179 8.76 21.69 12.87
C LYS A 179 7.70 21.81 11.77
N LEU A 180 6.49 21.30 11.97
CA LEU A 180 5.42 21.48 11.01
C LEU A 180 4.52 22.64 11.43
N VAL A 181 4.04 23.37 10.45
CA VAL A 181 3.23 24.58 10.68
C VAL A 181 1.82 24.39 10.18
N GLN A 182 0.89 25.19 10.71
CA GLN A 182 -0.47 25.23 10.21
C GLN A 182 -0.46 25.50 8.69
N HIS A 183 -1.36 24.84 7.95
CA HIS A 183 -1.47 24.87 6.49
C HIS A 183 -0.30 24.23 5.73
N GLU A 184 0.64 23.59 6.40
CA GLU A 184 1.65 22.78 5.73
C GLU A 184 1.06 21.45 5.26
N VAL A 185 1.44 21.01 4.05
CA VAL A 185 1.05 19.73 3.47
C VAL A 185 2.23 19.04 2.79
N GLN A 186 2.16 17.73 2.73
CA GLN A 186 2.94 16.88 1.84
C GLN A 186 2.21 16.80 0.50
N VAL A 187 2.84 17.30 -0.56
CA VAL A 187 2.17 17.50 -1.85
C VAL A 187 1.90 16.18 -2.56
N ASP A 188 2.75 15.18 -2.40
CA ASP A 188 2.57 13.84 -2.95
C ASP A 188 1.33 13.15 -2.37
N HIS A 189 1.15 13.16 -1.04
CA HIS A 189 -0.03 12.61 -0.38
C HIS A 189 -1.32 13.31 -0.81
N SER A 190 -1.29 14.64 -0.95
CA SER A 190 -2.43 15.38 -1.49
C SER A 190 -2.71 15.03 -2.96
N GLY A 191 -1.68 14.73 -3.74
CA GLY A 191 -1.80 14.22 -5.11
C GLY A 191 -2.46 12.84 -5.16
N ASP A 192 -2.08 11.94 -4.26
CA ASP A 192 -2.67 10.61 -4.11
C ASP A 192 -4.15 10.68 -3.70
N MET A 193 -4.51 11.65 -2.83
CA MET A 193 -5.93 11.93 -2.50
C MET A 193 -6.71 12.38 -3.73
N GLY A 194 -6.12 13.17 -4.62
CA GLY A 194 -6.73 13.55 -5.89
C GLY A 194 -7.02 12.35 -6.80
N LEU A 195 -6.10 11.40 -6.88
CA LEU A 195 -6.30 10.14 -7.61
C LEU A 195 -7.41 9.30 -6.97
N ALA A 196 -7.43 9.18 -5.65
CA ALA A 196 -8.50 8.48 -4.93
C ALA A 196 -9.87 9.12 -5.17
N CYS A 197 -9.97 10.46 -5.21
CA CYS A 197 -11.18 11.17 -5.59
C CYS A 197 -11.63 10.83 -7.02
N TYR A 198 -10.71 10.84 -8.00
CA TYR A 198 -11.06 10.46 -9.38
C TYR A 198 -11.60 9.03 -9.46
N ARG A 199 -10.96 8.09 -8.78
CA ARG A 199 -11.38 6.70 -8.72
C ARG A 199 -12.71 6.51 -7.98
N MET A 200 -12.99 7.31 -6.94
CA MET A 200 -14.30 7.33 -6.27
C MET A 200 -15.39 7.89 -7.20
N TYR A 201 -15.08 8.88 -8.04
CA TYR A 201 -16.00 9.30 -9.11
C TYR A 201 -16.29 8.15 -10.06
N LEU A 202 -15.30 7.39 -10.49
CA LEU A 202 -15.50 6.23 -11.36
C LEU A 202 -16.39 5.16 -10.70
N TYR A 203 -16.27 4.99 -9.38
CA TYR A 203 -17.09 4.04 -8.62
C TYR A 203 -18.55 4.51 -8.46
N THR A 204 -18.76 5.80 -8.12
CA THR A 204 -20.07 6.33 -7.70
C THR A 204 -20.83 7.09 -8.80
N GLY A 205 -20.11 7.67 -9.76
CA GLY A 205 -20.65 8.65 -10.71
C GLY A 205 -20.90 10.05 -10.12
N ASP A 206 -20.62 10.27 -8.82
CA ASP A 206 -20.87 11.56 -8.17
C ASP A 206 -19.80 12.60 -8.54
N LYS A 207 -20.26 13.68 -9.18
CA LYS A 207 -19.39 14.75 -9.72
C LYS A 207 -18.60 15.51 -8.66
N LYS A 208 -19.00 15.47 -7.38
CA LYS A 208 -18.22 16.13 -6.30
C LYS A 208 -16.79 15.59 -6.23
N TYR A 209 -16.61 14.28 -6.43
CA TYR A 209 -15.29 13.64 -6.43
C TYR A 209 -14.49 14.01 -7.67
N LEU A 210 -15.14 14.09 -8.84
CA LEU A 210 -14.48 14.57 -10.05
C LEU A 210 -14.02 16.02 -9.89
N THR A 211 -14.84 16.88 -9.30
CA THR A 211 -14.47 18.27 -9.01
C THR A 211 -13.26 18.34 -8.08
N ALA A 212 -13.24 17.53 -7.00
CA ALA A 212 -12.09 17.46 -6.10
C ALA A 212 -10.81 17.01 -6.82
N ALA A 213 -10.89 15.97 -7.65
CA ALA A 213 -9.77 15.46 -8.45
C ALA A 213 -9.23 16.52 -9.43
N VAL A 214 -10.11 17.21 -10.15
CA VAL A 214 -9.74 18.29 -11.10
C VAL A 214 -9.09 19.46 -10.36
N ASN A 215 -9.59 19.86 -9.20
CA ASN A 215 -8.98 20.92 -8.39
C ASN A 215 -7.54 20.59 -7.98
N VAL A 216 -7.28 19.35 -7.57
CA VAL A 216 -5.92 18.86 -7.26
C VAL A 216 -5.05 18.90 -8.52
N ALA A 217 -5.52 18.35 -9.62
CA ALA A 217 -4.77 18.30 -10.89
C ALA A 217 -4.46 19.70 -11.45
N ASP A 218 -5.41 20.63 -11.39
CA ASP A 218 -5.21 22.03 -11.81
C ASP A 218 -4.14 22.72 -10.96
N THR A 219 -4.14 22.47 -9.65
CA THR A 219 -3.15 23.04 -8.75
C THR A 219 -1.77 22.42 -8.99
N LEU A 220 -1.68 21.10 -9.11
CA LEU A 220 -0.44 20.42 -9.48
C LEU A 220 0.10 20.93 -10.84
N ALA A 221 -0.75 21.04 -11.85
CA ALA A 221 -0.32 21.49 -13.19
C ALA A 221 0.24 22.93 -13.16
N ARG A 222 -0.43 23.84 -12.44
CA ARG A 222 0.07 25.23 -12.28
C ARG A 222 1.38 25.32 -11.53
N LYS A 223 1.65 24.41 -10.61
CA LYS A 223 2.83 24.42 -9.72
C LYS A 223 3.97 23.54 -10.23
N ALA A 224 3.77 22.79 -11.32
CA ALA A 224 4.78 21.90 -11.87
C ALA A 224 5.97 22.68 -12.45
N ARG A 225 7.16 22.31 -12.03
CA ARG A 225 8.44 22.91 -12.43
C ARG A 225 9.38 21.83 -12.99
N ALA A 226 10.45 22.22 -13.67
CA ALA A 226 11.50 21.27 -14.05
C ALA A 226 12.18 20.72 -12.79
N GLY A 227 12.28 19.40 -12.69
CA GLY A 227 13.01 18.73 -11.61
C GLY A 227 14.52 18.80 -11.83
N THR A 228 15.28 18.65 -10.74
CA THR A 228 16.75 18.58 -10.72
C THR A 228 17.18 17.55 -9.68
N ALA A 229 18.48 17.34 -9.51
CA ALA A 229 19.01 16.44 -8.49
C ALA A 229 18.66 16.83 -7.04
N THR A 230 18.27 18.10 -6.79
CA THR A 230 17.99 18.63 -5.45
C THR A 230 16.59 19.24 -5.31
N ARG A 231 15.81 19.21 -6.38
CA ARG A 231 14.48 19.82 -6.44
C ARG A 231 13.57 18.96 -7.30
N SER A 232 12.51 18.44 -6.73
CA SER A 232 11.51 17.66 -7.48
C SER A 232 10.56 18.56 -8.30
N VAL A 233 9.75 17.91 -9.14
CA VAL A 233 8.75 18.57 -9.99
C VAL A 233 7.73 19.38 -9.18
N TRP A 234 7.39 18.94 -8.01
CA TRP A 234 6.66 19.68 -6.97
C TRP A 234 7.50 19.71 -5.69
N PRO A 235 7.34 20.72 -4.84
CA PRO A 235 7.97 20.68 -3.52
C PRO A 235 7.38 19.50 -2.72
N TYR A 236 8.20 18.85 -1.91
CA TYR A 236 7.72 17.80 -1.03
C TYR A 236 6.75 18.36 0.01
N ARG A 237 7.12 19.50 0.65
CA ARG A 237 6.25 20.20 1.61
C ARG A 237 6.07 21.67 1.26
N VAL A 238 4.86 22.17 1.47
CA VAL A 238 4.50 23.56 1.23
C VAL A 238 3.47 24.05 2.24
N VAL A 239 3.57 25.30 2.64
CA VAL A 239 2.55 26.01 3.41
C VAL A 239 1.54 26.58 2.43
N MET A 240 0.34 26.05 2.38
CA MET A 240 -0.62 26.27 1.29
C MET A 240 -1.14 27.69 1.15
N ASP A 241 -1.29 28.44 2.25
CA ASP A 241 -1.79 29.83 2.24
C ASP A 241 -0.80 30.78 1.56
N THR A 242 0.48 30.69 1.92
CA THR A 242 1.54 31.57 1.42
C THR A 242 2.26 31.01 0.20
N GLY A 243 2.24 29.71 0.01
CA GLY A 243 3.07 29.00 -0.98
C GLY A 243 4.53 28.85 -0.57
N LYS A 244 4.88 29.11 0.71
CA LYS A 244 6.23 28.94 1.24
C LYS A 244 6.61 27.47 1.18
N ILE A 245 7.69 27.17 0.47
CA ILE A 245 8.26 25.81 0.38
C ILE A 245 9.09 25.55 1.64
N THR A 246 8.81 24.44 2.31
CA THR A 246 9.50 24.00 3.53
C THR A 246 10.38 22.78 3.29
N ALA A 247 10.07 21.99 2.23
CA ALA A 247 10.93 20.91 1.74
C ALA A 247 10.88 20.83 0.21
N GLU A 248 12.04 20.84 -0.45
CA GLU A 248 12.15 20.97 -1.91
C GLU A 248 12.05 19.64 -2.65
N TYR A 249 12.56 18.56 -2.09
CA TYR A 249 12.75 17.29 -2.79
C TYR A 249 11.91 16.18 -2.16
N GLY A 250 11.23 15.43 -3.03
CA GLY A 250 10.59 14.16 -2.75
C GLY A 250 10.61 13.31 -4.02
N ALA A 251 10.47 11.99 -3.89
CA ALA A 251 10.52 11.06 -5.01
C ALA A 251 9.20 10.27 -5.23
N ASN A 252 8.21 10.43 -4.36
CA ASN A 252 6.94 9.70 -4.42
C ASN A 252 5.88 10.42 -5.29
N TRP A 253 6.09 10.47 -6.61
CA TRP A 253 5.23 11.22 -7.53
C TRP A 253 4.35 10.35 -8.43
N ILE A 254 4.34 9.04 -8.24
CA ILE A 254 3.57 8.12 -9.09
C ILE A 254 2.05 8.37 -8.98
N GLY A 255 1.50 8.60 -7.79
CA GLY A 255 0.08 8.87 -7.65
C GLY A 255 -0.35 10.19 -8.31
N SER A 256 0.44 11.26 -8.16
CA SER A 256 0.21 12.52 -8.88
C SER A 256 0.30 12.34 -10.40
N TYR A 257 1.27 11.55 -10.88
CA TYR A 257 1.39 11.19 -12.29
C TYR A 257 0.14 10.44 -12.80
N MET A 258 -0.33 9.43 -12.04
CA MET A 258 -1.52 8.65 -12.38
C MET A 258 -2.80 9.48 -12.41
N LEU A 259 -2.95 10.45 -11.51
CA LEU A 259 -4.08 11.39 -11.51
C LEU A 259 -4.11 12.16 -12.82
N LEU A 260 -2.99 12.79 -13.19
CA LEU A 260 -2.89 13.58 -14.43
C LEU A 260 -3.15 12.69 -15.66
N ASP A 261 -2.53 11.52 -15.73
CA ASP A 261 -2.71 10.58 -16.83
C ASP A 261 -4.17 10.11 -16.97
N SER A 262 -4.83 9.83 -15.85
CA SER A 262 -6.24 9.43 -15.84
C SER A 262 -7.16 10.52 -16.38
N LEU A 263 -6.97 11.77 -15.96
CA LEU A 263 -7.76 12.90 -16.44
C LEU A 263 -7.49 13.25 -17.92
N ILE A 264 -6.23 13.11 -18.37
CA ILE A 264 -5.86 13.24 -19.79
C ILE A 264 -6.60 12.21 -20.64
N ARG A 265 -6.55 10.92 -20.24
CA ARG A 265 -7.25 9.84 -20.95
C ARG A 265 -8.76 10.06 -20.96
N ALA A 266 -9.33 10.54 -19.86
CA ALA A 266 -10.75 10.90 -19.76
C ALA A 266 -11.13 12.18 -20.51
N LYS A 267 -10.16 12.97 -20.98
CA LYS A 267 -10.34 14.30 -21.61
C LYS A 267 -11.08 15.28 -20.70
N VAL A 268 -10.76 15.28 -19.42
CA VAL A 268 -11.38 16.11 -18.38
C VAL A 268 -10.39 17.14 -17.85
N GLY A 269 -10.85 18.36 -17.60
CA GLY A 269 -10.06 19.46 -17.07
C GLY A 269 -9.11 20.08 -18.11
N ASN A 270 -8.02 20.68 -17.65
CA ASN A 270 -7.05 21.35 -18.52
C ASN A 270 -5.99 20.37 -19.05
N VAL A 271 -6.42 19.52 -20.00
CA VAL A 271 -5.64 18.42 -20.57
C VAL A 271 -4.24 18.85 -20.97
N LYS A 272 -4.08 20.01 -21.65
CA LYS A 272 -2.76 20.48 -22.12
C LYS A 272 -1.79 20.78 -20.98
N SER A 273 -2.27 21.41 -19.93
CA SER A 273 -1.45 21.66 -18.74
C SER A 273 -1.11 20.38 -17.99
N TYR A 274 -2.04 19.41 -17.98
CA TYR A 274 -1.80 18.09 -17.36
C TYR A 274 -0.74 17.30 -18.12
N GLU A 275 -0.76 17.32 -19.46
CA GLU A 275 0.28 16.69 -20.30
C GLU A 275 1.67 17.24 -19.98
N ASP A 276 1.82 18.57 -19.87
CA ASP A 276 3.09 19.21 -19.54
C ASP A 276 3.59 18.83 -18.14
N ALA A 277 2.71 18.83 -17.14
CA ALA A 277 3.05 18.44 -15.76
C ALA A 277 3.41 16.96 -15.66
N ARG A 278 2.62 16.09 -16.30
CA ARG A 278 2.87 14.65 -16.38
C ARG A 278 4.21 14.33 -17.03
N ALA A 279 4.55 15.02 -18.13
CA ALA A 279 5.83 14.83 -18.81
C ALA A 279 7.01 15.21 -17.90
N LYS A 280 6.92 16.33 -17.18
CA LYS A 280 7.94 16.74 -16.20
C LYS A 280 8.09 15.72 -15.05
N ALA A 281 6.96 15.19 -14.54
CA ALA A 281 6.99 14.19 -13.48
C ALA A 281 7.67 12.88 -13.93
N ARG A 282 7.31 12.37 -15.11
CA ARG A 282 7.95 11.19 -15.69
C ARG A 282 9.45 11.41 -15.92
N GLN A 283 9.81 12.55 -16.52
CA GLN A 283 11.20 12.90 -16.75
C GLN A 283 11.99 12.94 -15.44
N PHE A 284 11.46 13.62 -14.41
CA PHE A 284 12.10 13.68 -13.10
C PHE A 284 12.34 12.29 -12.49
N ILE A 285 11.31 11.43 -12.48
CA ILE A 285 11.42 10.08 -11.90
C ILE A 285 12.51 9.27 -12.60
N LEU A 286 12.55 9.30 -13.95
CA LEU A 286 13.50 8.51 -14.71
C LEU A 286 14.93 9.09 -14.69
N GLU A 287 15.09 10.42 -14.66
CA GLU A 287 16.40 11.05 -14.73
C GLU A 287 17.08 11.26 -13.38
N HIS A 288 16.32 11.29 -12.29
CA HIS A 288 16.87 11.55 -10.96
C HIS A 288 16.79 10.32 -10.05
N PRO A 289 15.69 10.01 -9.37
CA PRO A 289 15.70 8.88 -8.41
C PRO A 289 16.04 7.55 -9.09
N MET A 290 15.57 7.29 -10.30
CA MET A 290 15.85 6.02 -11.00
C MET A 290 17.35 5.85 -11.33
N LYS A 291 18.03 6.93 -11.76
CA LYS A 291 19.45 6.88 -12.11
C LYS A 291 20.38 6.96 -10.90
N THR A 292 19.98 7.70 -9.88
CA THR A 292 20.86 7.99 -8.73
C THR A 292 20.64 7.03 -7.56
N GLY A 293 19.51 6.33 -7.52
CA GLY A 293 19.07 5.56 -6.36
C GLY A 293 18.63 6.46 -5.19
N TYR A 294 18.38 7.75 -5.45
CA TYR A 294 18.02 8.72 -4.43
C TYR A 294 16.49 8.79 -4.26
N TRP A 295 15.94 7.67 -3.79
CA TRP A 295 14.52 7.52 -3.47
C TRP A 295 14.28 8.01 -2.05
N THR A 296 14.11 9.31 -1.90
CA THR A 296 13.83 9.93 -0.61
C THR A 296 12.48 10.63 -0.65
N ASP A 297 11.77 10.53 0.42
CA ASP A 297 10.76 11.46 0.86
C ASP A 297 11.09 11.76 2.33
N GLY A 298 10.83 12.95 2.79
CA GLY A 298 10.92 13.24 4.21
C GLY A 298 9.59 12.85 4.82
N HIS A 299 9.55 11.80 5.62
CA HIS A 299 8.33 11.41 6.33
C HIS A 299 7.84 12.50 7.29
N THR A 300 6.56 12.44 7.63
CA THR A 300 5.95 13.34 8.61
C THR A 300 6.58 13.24 9.99
N ASP A 301 7.11 12.10 10.33
CA ASP A 301 7.80 11.80 11.60
C ASP A 301 9.27 12.23 11.60
N THR A 302 9.90 12.39 10.43
CA THR A 302 11.22 13.01 10.37
C THR A 302 11.07 14.52 10.35
N ALA A 303 11.40 15.15 11.44
CA ALA A 303 11.38 16.59 11.62
C ALA A 303 12.35 17.35 10.69
N VAL A 304 12.86 16.76 9.64
CA VAL A 304 14.02 17.30 8.93
C VAL A 304 13.71 17.45 7.46
N ASN A 305 13.96 18.62 6.95
CA ASN A 305 14.36 18.90 5.58
C ASN A 305 15.59 18.09 5.21
N SER A 306 15.57 16.79 5.32
CA SER A 306 16.73 16.05 4.94
C SER A 306 16.44 15.29 3.67
N ASN A 307 17.03 15.76 2.61
CA ASN A 307 17.25 14.99 1.40
C ASN A 307 18.14 13.75 1.67
N THR A 308 18.35 13.33 2.91
CA THR A 308 19.28 12.27 3.25
C THR A 308 18.61 10.97 3.64
N TYR A 309 17.32 10.99 3.99
CA TYR A 309 16.59 9.79 4.36
C TYR A 309 16.01 9.11 3.13
N LYS A 310 16.23 7.82 3.03
CA LYS A 310 15.64 6.97 2.00
C LYS A 310 14.34 6.38 2.53
N SER A 311 13.33 6.33 1.66
CA SER A 311 12.05 5.70 1.95
C SER A 311 11.78 4.57 0.99
N ASN A 312 11.37 3.42 1.51
CA ASN A 312 10.97 2.28 0.70
C ASN A 312 9.73 2.57 -0.14
N MET A 313 8.83 3.41 0.34
CA MET A 313 7.56 3.71 -0.34
C MET A 313 7.77 4.25 -1.75
N SER A 314 8.62 5.26 -1.92
CA SER A 314 8.83 5.92 -3.21
C SER A 314 9.31 4.98 -4.30
N ALA A 315 10.34 4.17 -4.00
CA ALA A 315 10.90 3.20 -4.94
C ALA A 315 9.92 2.06 -5.27
N SER A 316 9.20 1.58 -4.25
CA SER A 316 8.25 0.48 -4.41
C SER A 316 6.99 0.89 -5.16
N ASN A 317 6.45 2.09 -4.94
CA ASN A 317 5.34 2.61 -5.71
C ASN A 317 5.72 2.73 -7.20
N ALA A 318 6.93 3.27 -7.48
CA ALA A 318 7.42 3.34 -8.85
C ALA A 318 7.57 1.95 -9.48
N SER A 319 8.14 0.98 -8.78
CA SER A 319 8.34 -0.36 -9.34
C SER A 319 7.03 -1.11 -9.60
N LEU A 320 6.06 -1.05 -8.68
CA LEU A 320 4.74 -1.67 -8.88
C LEU A 320 3.99 -1.02 -10.04
N TYR A 321 4.03 0.31 -10.15
CA TYR A 321 3.45 1.02 -11.27
C TYR A 321 4.07 0.61 -12.61
N ILE A 322 5.40 0.56 -12.69
CA ILE A 322 6.14 0.17 -13.91
C ILE A 322 5.86 -1.28 -14.30
N LEU A 323 5.64 -2.18 -13.34
CA LEU A 323 5.28 -3.57 -13.61
C LEU A 323 3.90 -3.71 -14.25
N ASP A 324 2.97 -2.78 -13.96
CA ASP A 324 1.67 -2.69 -14.63
C ASP A 324 1.75 -1.87 -15.94
N HIS A 325 2.68 -0.90 -16.02
CA HIS A 325 2.86 0.06 -17.10
C HIS A 325 4.30 0.10 -17.63
N PRO A 326 4.78 -0.96 -18.29
CA PRO A 326 6.17 -1.06 -18.73
C PRO A 326 6.58 0.04 -19.74
N GLU A 327 5.63 0.65 -20.43
CA GLU A 327 5.86 1.78 -21.33
C GLU A 327 6.31 3.06 -20.60
N PHE A 328 6.16 3.12 -19.29
CA PHE A 328 6.65 4.23 -18.47
C PHE A 328 8.18 4.32 -18.46
N ASP A 329 8.87 3.18 -18.38
CA ASP A 329 10.34 3.11 -18.33
C ASP A 329 10.87 2.19 -19.43
N PRO A 330 11.56 2.71 -20.47
CA PRO A 330 12.12 1.87 -21.54
C PRO A 330 13.08 0.77 -21.04
N ASP A 331 13.73 1.01 -19.90
CA ASP A 331 14.72 0.12 -19.29
C ASP A 331 14.16 -0.73 -18.14
N TRP A 332 12.83 -0.82 -18.03
CA TRP A 332 12.13 -1.43 -16.89
C TRP A 332 12.62 -2.83 -16.50
N LYS A 333 12.94 -3.69 -17.48
CA LYS A 333 13.46 -5.05 -17.21
C LYS A 333 14.79 -5.04 -16.46
N THR A 334 15.58 -4.00 -16.66
CA THR A 334 16.85 -3.79 -15.96
C THR A 334 16.65 -3.07 -14.63
N ASN A 335 15.71 -2.13 -14.59
CA ASN A 335 15.52 -1.26 -13.43
C ASN A 335 14.70 -1.92 -12.32
N ILE A 336 13.69 -2.74 -12.62
CA ILE A 336 12.89 -3.41 -11.58
C ILE A 336 13.73 -4.26 -10.63
N PRO A 337 14.58 -5.21 -11.10
CA PRO A 337 15.43 -5.96 -10.16
C PRO A 337 16.44 -5.10 -9.41
N LYS A 338 16.86 -3.95 -9.97
CA LYS A 338 17.69 -2.99 -9.23
C LYS A 338 16.90 -2.32 -8.10
N LEU A 339 15.63 -1.96 -8.32
CA LEU A 339 14.78 -1.37 -7.29
C LEU A 339 14.49 -2.37 -6.16
N ILE A 340 14.21 -3.63 -6.49
CA ILE A 340 14.05 -4.69 -5.48
C ILE A 340 15.33 -4.84 -4.65
N ARG A 341 16.49 -4.91 -5.30
CA ARG A 341 17.78 -4.98 -4.61
C ARG A 341 18.05 -3.74 -3.77
N TRP A 342 17.70 -2.55 -4.27
CA TRP A 342 17.84 -1.30 -3.51
C TRP A 342 17.02 -1.34 -2.21
N THR A 343 15.79 -1.90 -2.25
CA THR A 343 15.00 -2.17 -1.05
C THR A 343 15.72 -3.15 -0.11
N GLU A 344 16.26 -4.24 -0.66
CA GLU A 344 17.00 -5.24 0.14
C GLU A 344 18.25 -4.65 0.81
N ASP A 345 18.98 -3.79 0.11
CA ASP A 345 20.23 -3.22 0.60
C ASP A 345 20.03 -2.14 1.67
N ASN A 346 18.89 -1.45 1.65
CA ASN A 346 18.64 -0.32 2.55
C ASN A 346 17.69 -0.64 3.70
N PHE A 347 16.71 -1.55 3.55
CA PHE A 347 15.59 -1.70 4.50
C PHE A 347 15.37 -3.11 5.01
N VAL A 348 15.99 -4.14 4.42
CA VAL A 348 15.88 -5.50 4.96
C VAL A 348 16.71 -5.63 6.22
N PHE A 349 16.07 -6.09 7.29
CA PHE A 349 16.72 -6.37 8.55
C PHE A 349 17.72 -7.49 8.41
N ARG A 350 18.95 -7.24 8.82
CA ARG A 350 20.01 -8.25 8.90
C ARG A 350 20.19 -8.60 10.37
N CYS A 351 20.01 -9.87 10.68
CA CYS A 351 20.26 -10.34 12.03
C CYS A 351 21.76 -10.27 12.35
N ALA A 352 22.09 -9.99 13.61
CA ALA A 352 23.44 -10.07 14.09
C ALA A 352 23.94 -11.54 14.05
N PRO A 353 25.27 -11.77 13.94
CA PRO A 353 25.81 -13.13 14.01
C PRO A 353 25.39 -13.82 15.31
N GLY A 354 24.78 -14.99 15.22
CA GLY A 354 24.29 -15.77 16.36
C GLY A 354 22.83 -15.55 16.73
N GLU A 355 22.14 -14.57 16.12
CA GLU A 355 20.68 -14.52 16.14
C GLU A 355 20.08 -15.54 15.17
N PRO A 356 18.86 -16.08 15.45
CA PRO A 356 18.20 -16.96 14.50
C PRO A 356 18.13 -16.24 13.14
N ALA A 357 18.63 -16.94 12.14
CA ALA A 357 18.79 -16.37 10.80
C ALA A 357 17.51 -15.65 10.36
N THR A 358 17.68 -14.41 9.94
CA THR A 358 16.78 -13.65 9.11
C THR A 358 15.34 -14.18 9.13
N GLN A 359 14.64 -14.04 10.25
CA GLN A 359 13.22 -14.34 10.39
C GLN A 359 12.80 -15.63 9.65
N TRP A 360 13.60 -16.70 9.80
CA TRP A 360 13.36 -18.01 9.16
C TRP A 360 13.21 -17.92 7.63
N GLY A 361 14.09 -17.15 7.00
CA GLY A 361 14.14 -16.97 5.53
C GLY A 361 13.24 -15.87 4.97
N ALA A 362 12.43 -15.20 5.79
CA ALA A 362 11.67 -14.04 5.36
C ALA A 362 12.54 -12.77 5.35
N ASN A 363 12.46 -11.97 4.30
CA ASN A 363 12.97 -10.61 4.29
C ASN A 363 11.95 -9.69 4.93
N ILE A 364 12.31 -9.11 6.07
CA ILE A 364 11.46 -8.15 6.78
C ILE A 364 11.98 -6.77 6.47
N VAL A 365 11.09 -5.87 6.09
CA VAL A 365 11.42 -4.56 5.54
C VAL A 365 10.95 -3.47 6.48
N GLY A 366 11.82 -2.49 6.73
CA GLY A 366 11.49 -1.24 7.38
C GLY A 366 11.11 -0.15 6.38
N GLU A 367 10.69 0.97 6.88
CA GLU A 367 10.21 2.08 6.06
C GLU A 367 11.32 3.06 5.68
N GLN A 368 12.14 3.44 6.66
CA GLN A 368 13.16 4.46 6.54
C GLN A 368 14.53 3.89 6.93
N ASP A 369 15.60 4.41 6.35
CA ASP A 369 16.96 3.92 6.61
C ASP A 369 17.55 4.42 7.95
N ASP A 370 16.96 5.42 8.57
CA ASP A 370 17.35 5.95 9.89
C ASP A 370 16.47 5.42 11.03
N PHE A 371 15.29 4.89 10.73
CA PHE A 371 14.37 4.27 11.67
C PHE A 371 13.90 2.91 11.14
N LEU A 372 14.77 1.90 11.31
CA LEU A 372 14.45 0.55 10.88
C LEU A 372 13.62 -0.17 11.96
N VAL A 373 12.30 -0.17 11.77
CA VAL A 373 11.34 -1.01 12.48
C VAL A 373 10.80 -2.06 11.52
N LYS A 374 10.64 -3.29 12.00
CA LYS A 374 10.07 -4.39 11.20
C LYS A 374 8.59 -4.13 10.99
N MET A 375 8.19 -3.81 9.75
CA MET A 375 6.84 -3.35 9.45
C MET A 375 6.08 -4.31 8.52
N ASP A 376 4.81 -4.54 8.82
CA ASP A 376 3.95 -5.44 8.06
C ASP A 376 3.68 -4.92 6.64
N TYR A 377 3.26 -3.66 6.49
CA TYR A 377 2.92 -3.07 5.18
C TYR A 377 4.16 -2.88 4.28
N GLN A 378 5.31 -2.51 4.84
CA GLN A 378 6.54 -2.40 4.04
C GLN A 378 7.05 -3.77 3.60
N THR A 379 6.92 -4.78 4.47
CA THR A 379 7.25 -6.17 4.13
C THR A 379 6.29 -6.72 3.06
N ALA A 380 4.99 -6.46 3.17
CA ALA A 380 4.01 -6.85 2.15
C ALA A 380 4.27 -6.17 0.80
N ARG A 381 4.66 -4.90 0.80
CA ARG A 381 5.01 -4.11 -0.38
C ARG A 381 6.23 -4.71 -1.11
N TYR A 382 7.28 -5.05 -0.38
CA TYR A 382 8.43 -5.77 -0.93
C TYR A 382 8.04 -7.14 -1.52
N ALA A 383 7.20 -7.88 -0.82
CA ALA A 383 6.71 -9.17 -1.30
C ALA A 383 5.90 -9.04 -2.59
N ALA A 384 5.06 -8.00 -2.70
CA ALA A 384 4.31 -7.70 -3.93
C ALA A 384 5.24 -7.42 -5.12
N GLN A 385 6.29 -6.62 -4.93
CA GLN A 385 7.31 -6.38 -5.96
C GLN A 385 7.96 -7.69 -6.43
N CYS A 386 8.39 -8.52 -5.48
CA CYS A 386 9.01 -9.82 -5.78
C CYS A 386 8.04 -10.75 -6.52
N ALA A 387 6.79 -10.87 -6.08
CA ALA A 387 5.80 -11.71 -6.74
C ALA A 387 5.50 -11.23 -8.18
N ARG A 388 5.30 -9.92 -8.37
CA ARG A 388 5.06 -9.34 -9.71
C ARG A 388 6.27 -9.52 -10.63
N TRP A 389 7.48 -9.36 -10.11
CA TRP A 389 8.69 -9.61 -10.88
C TRP A 389 8.88 -11.10 -11.23
N TYR A 390 8.54 -12.02 -10.30
CA TYR A 390 8.50 -13.45 -10.61
C TYR A 390 7.60 -13.75 -11.81
N ALA A 391 6.40 -13.18 -11.85
CA ALA A 391 5.47 -13.41 -12.97
C ALA A 391 6.03 -12.99 -14.33
N VAL A 392 6.97 -12.03 -14.35
CA VAL A 392 7.65 -11.55 -15.57
C VAL A 392 8.91 -12.35 -15.88
N SER A 393 9.73 -12.63 -14.86
CA SER A 393 11.07 -13.22 -15.04
C SER A 393 11.08 -14.74 -15.04
N GLY A 394 10.09 -15.37 -14.39
CA GLY A 394 10.08 -16.80 -14.11
C GLY A 394 11.11 -17.25 -13.06
N ASP A 395 11.79 -16.32 -12.39
CA ASP A 395 12.81 -16.64 -11.39
C ASP A 395 12.17 -17.00 -10.05
N GLU A 396 12.19 -18.31 -9.72
CA GLU A 396 11.60 -18.86 -8.48
C GLU A 396 12.19 -18.27 -7.18
N ALA A 397 13.40 -17.68 -7.23
CA ALA A 397 13.98 -17.04 -6.06
C ALA A 397 13.14 -15.83 -5.61
N TYR A 398 12.55 -15.10 -6.54
CA TYR A 398 11.66 -13.98 -6.20
C TYR A 398 10.30 -14.45 -5.66
N LYS A 399 9.77 -15.57 -6.17
CA LYS A 399 8.57 -16.19 -5.61
C LYS A 399 8.79 -16.64 -4.17
N GLU A 400 9.93 -17.28 -3.87
CA GLU A 400 10.29 -17.69 -2.52
C GLU A 400 10.44 -16.47 -1.58
N LYS A 401 11.12 -15.42 -2.02
CA LYS A 401 11.23 -14.17 -1.26
C LYS A 401 9.85 -13.59 -0.93
N ALA A 402 8.97 -13.50 -1.92
CA ALA A 402 7.60 -13.03 -1.75
C ALA A 402 6.81 -13.91 -0.76
N TYR A 403 6.88 -15.23 -0.93
CA TYR A 403 6.17 -16.20 -0.10
C TYR A 403 6.57 -16.09 1.38
N ARG A 404 7.86 -16.10 1.67
CA ARG A 404 8.34 -16.03 3.07
C ARG A 404 8.02 -14.69 3.72
N SER A 405 8.15 -13.60 2.96
CA SER A 405 7.82 -12.26 3.47
C SER A 405 6.31 -12.11 3.74
N LEU A 406 5.42 -12.57 2.85
CA LEU A 406 3.98 -12.59 3.10
C LEU A 406 3.61 -13.51 4.27
N ASN A 407 4.28 -14.66 4.41
CA ASN A 407 4.07 -15.54 5.57
C ASN A 407 4.34 -14.79 6.87
N TRP A 408 5.43 -14.02 6.95
CA TRP A 408 5.73 -13.22 8.14
C TRP A 408 4.62 -12.19 8.40
N VAL A 409 4.12 -11.53 7.39
CA VAL A 409 3.03 -10.55 7.52
C VAL A 409 1.77 -11.16 8.16
N THR A 410 1.48 -12.45 7.92
CA THR A 410 0.32 -13.09 8.53
C THR A 410 0.36 -13.13 10.06
N TYR A 411 1.56 -13.05 10.66
CA TYR A 411 1.74 -13.00 12.10
C TYR A 411 1.42 -11.63 12.71
N CYS A 412 1.26 -10.60 11.89
CA CYS A 412 0.98 -9.23 12.33
C CYS A 412 -0.51 -8.95 12.58
N THR A 413 -1.36 -9.97 12.61
CA THR A 413 -2.80 -9.82 12.86
C THR A 413 -3.25 -10.84 13.91
N ASN A 414 -3.93 -10.39 14.96
CA ASN A 414 -4.48 -11.28 15.97
C ASN A 414 -5.81 -11.94 15.51
N ALA A 415 -6.36 -12.82 16.37
CA ALA A 415 -7.55 -13.59 16.04
C ALA A 415 -8.83 -12.76 15.83
N VAL A 416 -8.86 -11.50 16.29
CA VAL A 416 -10.01 -10.59 16.12
C VAL A 416 -9.82 -9.59 14.98
N GLY A 417 -8.68 -9.64 14.26
CA GLY A 417 -8.40 -8.78 13.11
C GLY A 417 -7.68 -7.48 13.45
N GLN A 418 -7.31 -7.28 14.71
CA GLN A 418 -6.45 -6.17 15.10
C GLN A 418 -5.06 -6.39 14.50
N ALA A 419 -4.60 -5.43 13.73
CA ALA A 419 -3.33 -5.47 13.04
C ALA A 419 -2.25 -4.71 13.81
N PHE A 420 -1.03 -5.19 13.69
CA PHE A 420 0.15 -4.59 14.30
C PHE A 420 1.13 -4.21 13.23
N GLU A 421 1.56 -2.97 13.24
CA GLU A 421 2.60 -2.49 12.36
C GLU A 421 3.88 -3.31 12.55
N SER A 422 4.27 -3.52 13.81
CA SER A 422 5.40 -4.37 14.18
C SER A 422 5.05 -5.25 15.36
N PRO A 423 4.85 -6.56 15.18
CA PRO A 423 4.51 -7.46 16.26
C PRO A 423 5.67 -7.70 17.25
N VAL A 424 6.87 -7.22 16.91
CA VAL A 424 8.11 -7.45 17.67
C VAL A 424 8.71 -6.17 18.27
N SER A 425 8.16 -5.00 17.98
CA SER A 425 8.60 -3.72 18.55
C SER A 425 7.64 -3.24 19.63
N LYS A 426 8.19 -2.77 20.76
CA LYS A 426 7.43 -2.13 21.85
C LYS A 426 7.24 -0.64 21.62
N ASP A 427 7.95 -0.06 20.66
CA ASP A 427 8.03 1.39 20.44
C ASP A 427 6.98 1.89 19.45
N VAL A 428 6.31 0.99 18.72
CA VAL A 428 5.27 1.33 17.77
C VAL A 428 3.88 1.07 18.33
N SER A 429 2.90 1.77 17.77
CA SER A 429 1.49 1.60 18.14
C SER A 429 0.97 0.22 17.78
N ASN A 430 0.07 -0.32 18.61
CA ASN A 430 -0.47 -1.65 18.41
C ASN A 430 -1.38 -1.75 17.19
N TRP A 431 -1.98 -0.65 16.79
CA TRP A 431 -2.86 -0.54 15.64
C TRP A 431 -2.47 0.67 14.83
N TRP A 432 -2.30 0.49 13.54
CA TRP A 432 -1.89 1.55 12.64
C TRP A 432 -2.74 1.52 11.37
N SER A 433 -3.11 2.70 10.84
CA SER A 433 -4.00 2.79 9.67
C SER A 433 -3.46 2.09 8.43
N ASP A 434 -2.13 2.10 8.23
CA ASP A 434 -1.48 1.53 7.05
C ASP A 434 -1.52 0.01 7.02
N CYS A 435 -1.61 -0.61 8.21
CA CYS A 435 -1.87 -2.04 8.32
C CYS A 435 -3.19 -2.46 7.64
N TYR A 436 -4.15 -1.55 7.48
CA TYR A 436 -5.46 -1.81 6.85
C TYR A 436 -5.56 -1.24 5.43
N GLY A 437 -4.85 -0.16 5.14
CA GLY A 437 -4.82 0.47 3.83
C GLY A 437 -3.72 -0.09 2.93
N GLU A 438 -2.46 0.03 3.36
CA GLU A 438 -1.33 -0.36 2.54
C GLU A 438 -1.12 -1.87 2.46
N CYS A 439 -1.12 -2.53 3.60
CA CYS A 439 -0.74 -3.94 3.68
C CYS A 439 -1.68 -4.86 2.87
N PRO A 440 -3.01 -4.84 3.01
CA PRO A 440 -3.89 -5.76 2.29
C PRO A 440 -3.80 -5.64 0.77
N ARG A 441 -3.64 -4.43 0.23
CA ARG A 441 -3.59 -4.23 -1.22
C ARG A 441 -2.41 -4.96 -1.87
N MET A 442 -1.33 -5.19 -1.14
CA MET A 442 -0.14 -5.87 -1.63
C MET A 442 -0.36 -7.37 -1.85
N PHE A 443 -1.27 -7.99 -1.10
CA PHE A 443 -1.64 -9.39 -1.31
C PHE A 443 -2.34 -9.59 -2.65
N TYR A 444 -3.14 -8.64 -3.12
CA TYR A 444 -3.80 -8.75 -4.43
C TYR A 444 -2.80 -8.66 -5.59
N HIS A 445 -1.76 -7.82 -5.48
CA HIS A 445 -0.65 -7.86 -6.43
C HIS A 445 0.05 -9.22 -6.45
N ALA A 446 0.25 -9.81 -5.29
CA ALA A 446 0.85 -11.14 -5.18
C ALA A 446 -0.06 -12.24 -5.73
N PHE A 447 -1.37 -12.18 -5.48
CA PHE A 447 -2.36 -13.11 -6.05
C PHE A 447 -2.43 -13.03 -7.59
N ALA A 448 -2.33 -11.83 -8.17
CA ALA A 448 -2.26 -11.69 -9.62
C ALA A 448 -1.07 -12.44 -10.22
N ALA A 449 0.06 -12.43 -9.52
CA ALA A 449 1.29 -13.08 -9.92
C ALA A 449 1.29 -14.60 -9.65
N VAL A 450 0.72 -15.01 -8.50
CA VAL A 450 0.68 -16.40 -8.02
C VAL A 450 -0.74 -16.74 -7.57
N PRO A 451 -1.66 -17.02 -8.51
CA PRO A 451 -3.06 -17.32 -8.20
C PRO A 451 -3.27 -18.49 -7.25
N GLU A 452 -2.29 -19.38 -7.14
CA GLU A 452 -2.29 -20.53 -6.22
C GLU A 452 -2.34 -20.12 -4.75
N TRP A 453 -1.99 -18.88 -4.41
CA TRP A 453 -2.04 -18.36 -3.03
C TRP A 453 -3.42 -17.86 -2.60
N ALA A 454 -4.38 -17.81 -3.52
CA ALA A 454 -5.78 -17.53 -3.20
C ALA A 454 -6.54 -18.85 -2.91
N PRO A 455 -7.70 -18.83 -2.23
CA PRO A 455 -8.45 -20.02 -1.84
C PRO A 455 -8.84 -20.92 -3.01
N PRO A 456 -8.62 -22.24 -2.91
CA PRO A 456 -9.11 -23.19 -3.90
C PRO A 456 -10.62 -23.41 -3.80
N GLY A 457 -11.26 -23.70 -4.94
CA GLY A 457 -12.70 -23.99 -5.00
C GLY A 457 -13.59 -22.76 -4.87
N GLU A 458 -13.03 -21.55 -4.92
CA GLU A 458 -13.76 -20.27 -4.87
C GLU A 458 -13.49 -19.41 -6.10
N ASN A 459 -14.42 -18.50 -6.40
CA ASN A 459 -14.29 -17.54 -7.49
C ASN A 459 -13.89 -16.18 -6.95
N HIS A 460 -12.77 -15.65 -7.42
CA HIS A 460 -12.26 -14.34 -7.01
C HIS A 460 -11.69 -13.57 -8.18
N ILE A 461 -11.94 -12.27 -8.22
CA ILE A 461 -11.12 -11.31 -8.97
C ILE A 461 -9.93 -11.01 -8.05
N LEU A 462 -8.77 -11.51 -8.40
CA LEU A 462 -7.56 -11.43 -7.60
C LEU A 462 -6.94 -10.03 -7.62
N TYR A 463 -7.04 -9.38 -8.79
CA TYR A 463 -6.55 -8.02 -8.99
C TYR A 463 -7.24 -7.39 -10.20
N SER A 464 -7.48 -6.09 -10.12
CA SER A 464 -7.92 -5.25 -11.24
C SER A 464 -7.13 -3.95 -11.22
N GLU A 465 -6.59 -3.55 -12.35
CA GLU A 465 -5.94 -2.23 -12.50
C GLU A 465 -6.95 -1.09 -12.33
N GLY A 466 -8.14 -1.26 -12.90
CA GLY A 466 -9.22 -0.28 -12.88
C GLY A 466 -10.18 -0.44 -11.70
N VAL A 467 -11.10 0.50 -11.60
CA VAL A 467 -12.19 0.48 -10.62
C VAL A 467 -13.34 -0.36 -11.13
N LEU A 468 -13.85 -1.27 -10.29
CA LEU A 468 -15.04 -2.05 -10.59
C LEU A 468 -16.23 -1.46 -9.84
N SER A 469 -17.27 -1.05 -10.57
CA SER A 469 -18.48 -0.44 -9.98
C SER A 469 -19.53 -1.47 -9.56
N ARG A 470 -19.44 -2.69 -10.07
CA ARG A 470 -20.31 -3.81 -9.72
C ARG A 470 -19.54 -5.10 -9.81
N VAL A 471 -19.70 -5.98 -8.81
CA VAL A 471 -19.11 -7.33 -8.79
C VAL A 471 -20.16 -8.32 -8.26
N LEU A 472 -20.36 -9.42 -8.97
CA LEU A 472 -21.29 -10.49 -8.60
C LEU A 472 -20.63 -11.85 -8.82
N TYR A 473 -20.69 -12.69 -7.84
CA TYR A 473 -20.20 -14.06 -7.86
C TYR A 473 -21.34 -15.08 -7.86
N GLY A 474 -21.31 -16.01 -8.80
CA GLY A 474 -22.16 -17.21 -8.84
C GLY A 474 -21.30 -18.45 -8.95
N ALA A 475 -21.91 -19.64 -8.79
CA ALA A 475 -21.17 -20.91 -8.77
C ALA A 475 -20.31 -21.16 -10.03
N ARG A 476 -20.82 -20.82 -11.20
CA ARG A 476 -20.13 -20.94 -12.51
C ARG A 476 -20.26 -19.67 -13.33
N LYS A 477 -20.22 -18.52 -12.66
CA LYS A 477 -20.38 -17.22 -13.30
C LYS A 477 -19.77 -16.14 -12.46
N VAL A 478 -19.00 -15.25 -13.08
CA VAL A 478 -18.54 -13.99 -12.47
C VAL A 478 -18.98 -12.85 -13.38
N GLU A 479 -19.62 -11.85 -12.82
CA GLU A 479 -20.03 -10.64 -13.53
C GLU A 479 -19.45 -9.41 -12.84
N TYR A 480 -18.87 -8.51 -13.60
CA TYR A 480 -18.41 -7.24 -13.06
C TYR A 480 -18.47 -6.13 -14.11
N THR A 481 -18.49 -4.88 -13.64
CA THR A 481 -18.54 -3.71 -14.51
C THR A 481 -17.32 -2.83 -14.21
N PRO A 482 -16.29 -2.85 -15.08
CA PRO A 482 -15.20 -1.89 -15.01
C PRO A 482 -15.70 -0.49 -15.35
N ALA A 483 -15.24 0.51 -14.62
CA ALA A 483 -15.53 1.92 -14.91
C ALA A 483 -14.70 2.44 -16.09
N ASP A 484 -13.54 1.82 -16.35
CA ASP A 484 -12.63 2.16 -17.43
C ASP A 484 -12.82 1.26 -18.65
N GLY A 485 -12.56 1.80 -19.84
CA GLY A 485 -12.64 1.05 -21.10
C GLY A 485 -11.46 0.12 -21.34
N ASP A 486 -10.33 0.39 -20.72
CA ASP A 486 -9.04 -0.31 -20.89
C ASP A 486 -8.55 -0.82 -19.54
N GLY A 487 -7.99 -2.04 -19.49
CA GLY A 487 -7.47 -2.60 -18.26
C GLY A 487 -7.27 -4.11 -18.31
N THR A 488 -6.60 -4.60 -17.29
CA THR A 488 -6.31 -6.03 -17.08
C THR A 488 -6.88 -6.50 -15.75
N GLU A 489 -7.59 -7.62 -15.78
CA GLU A 489 -8.11 -8.30 -14.60
C GLU A 489 -7.52 -9.70 -14.50
N TYR A 490 -7.18 -10.11 -13.26
CA TYR A 490 -6.68 -11.44 -12.92
C TYR A 490 -7.68 -12.13 -12.00
N LEU A 491 -8.07 -13.35 -12.36
CA LEU A 491 -9.09 -14.11 -11.63
C LEU A 491 -8.55 -15.50 -11.26
N ARG A 492 -9.01 -16.02 -10.13
CA ARG A 492 -9.06 -17.46 -9.85
C ARG A 492 -10.51 -17.90 -9.90
N LEU A 493 -10.79 -19.00 -10.60
CA LEU A 493 -12.13 -19.55 -10.77
C LEU A 493 -12.16 -21.01 -10.39
N ALA A 494 -13.23 -21.45 -9.72
CA ALA A 494 -13.52 -22.85 -9.42
C ALA A 494 -14.15 -23.59 -10.62
N PHE A 495 -13.99 -23.04 -11.84
CA PHE A 495 -14.47 -23.64 -13.08
C PHE A 495 -13.69 -23.10 -14.27
N GLU A 496 -13.51 -23.91 -15.31
CA GLU A 496 -12.99 -23.43 -16.58
C GLU A 496 -14.10 -22.66 -17.34
N PRO A 497 -13.84 -21.40 -17.75
CA PRO A 497 -14.84 -20.62 -18.45
C PRO A 497 -15.07 -21.14 -19.88
N ALA A 498 -16.34 -21.38 -20.25
CA ALA A 498 -16.73 -21.69 -21.62
C ALA A 498 -16.64 -20.47 -22.56
N GLY A 499 -16.64 -19.28 -21.99
CA GLY A 499 -16.44 -18.03 -22.72
C GLY A 499 -16.52 -16.79 -21.85
N ILE A 500 -15.95 -15.70 -22.35
CA ILE A 500 -15.94 -14.39 -21.71
C ILE A 500 -16.47 -13.36 -22.69
N THR A 501 -17.32 -12.45 -22.20
CA THR A 501 -17.85 -11.33 -23.00
C THR A 501 -17.60 -10.00 -22.30
N VAL A 502 -17.38 -8.93 -23.09
CA VAL A 502 -17.32 -7.54 -22.65
C VAL A 502 -18.36 -6.72 -23.42
N GLY A 503 -19.27 -6.07 -22.72
CA GLY A 503 -20.39 -5.36 -23.36
C GLY A 503 -21.22 -6.25 -24.30
N GLY A 504 -21.35 -7.55 -23.99
CA GLY A 504 -22.03 -8.54 -24.83
C GLY A 504 -21.19 -9.12 -25.98
N THR A 505 -20.02 -8.55 -26.28
CA THR A 505 -19.11 -9.05 -27.35
C THR A 505 -18.17 -10.11 -26.78
N LYS A 506 -18.07 -11.27 -27.44
CA LYS A 506 -17.21 -12.37 -27.03
C LYS A 506 -15.74 -12.01 -27.21
N LEU A 507 -14.94 -12.27 -26.19
CA LEU A 507 -13.47 -12.20 -26.25
C LEU A 507 -12.87 -13.47 -26.84
N ALA A 508 -11.73 -13.31 -27.49
CA ALA A 508 -10.94 -14.45 -27.96
C ALA A 508 -10.10 -15.04 -26.81
N ARG A 509 -10.09 -16.38 -26.69
CA ARG A 509 -9.09 -17.08 -25.88
C ARG A 509 -7.74 -17.01 -26.59
N ARG A 510 -6.69 -16.67 -25.84
CA ARG A 510 -5.34 -16.43 -26.38
C ARG A 510 -4.29 -17.19 -25.59
N SER A 511 -3.08 -17.28 -26.14
CA SER A 511 -1.89 -17.76 -25.45
C SER A 511 -1.19 -16.66 -24.63
N ASP A 512 -1.43 -15.38 -24.97
CA ASP A 512 -0.88 -14.20 -24.31
C ASP A 512 -1.87 -13.04 -24.28
N LEU A 513 -1.51 -11.96 -23.61
CA LEU A 513 -2.32 -10.72 -23.49
C LEU A 513 -1.72 -9.54 -24.27
N ASN A 514 -0.98 -9.77 -25.35
CA ASN A 514 -0.48 -8.70 -26.21
C ASN A 514 -1.60 -7.95 -26.93
N ALA A 515 -2.78 -8.55 -27.02
CA ALA A 515 -3.99 -7.93 -27.56
C ALA A 515 -5.21 -8.27 -26.69
N GLU A 516 -6.33 -7.58 -26.94
CA GLU A 516 -7.60 -7.86 -26.27
C GLU A 516 -7.98 -9.34 -26.35
N GLY A 517 -8.36 -9.90 -25.22
CA GLY A 517 -8.71 -11.32 -25.08
C GLY A 517 -8.50 -11.83 -23.67
N TYR A 518 -8.44 -13.15 -23.51
CA TYR A 518 -8.19 -13.76 -22.22
C TYR A 518 -7.32 -15.02 -22.34
N THR A 519 -6.56 -15.31 -21.30
CA THR A 519 -5.81 -16.55 -21.11
C THR A 519 -6.43 -17.40 -20.01
N VAL A 520 -6.24 -18.72 -20.08
CA VAL A 520 -6.66 -19.66 -19.05
C VAL A 520 -5.50 -20.61 -18.76
N ARG A 521 -5.13 -20.72 -17.47
CA ARG A 521 -4.15 -21.66 -16.97
C ARG A 521 -4.79 -22.59 -15.94
N ASP A 522 -4.68 -23.89 -16.11
CA ASP A 522 -5.16 -24.88 -15.15
C ASP A 522 -4.36 -24.80 -13.84
N LEU A 523 -5.08 -24.80 -12.70
CA LEU A 523 -4.53 -24.85 -11.36
C LEU A 523 -4.73 -26.22 -10.68
N GLY A 524 -5.34 -27.16 -11.39
CA GLY A 524 -5.71 -28.47 -10.86
C GLY A 524 -7.04 -28.46 -10.09
N LYS A 525 -7.58 -29.65 -9.86
CA LYS A 525 -8.85 -29.87 -9.13
C LYS A 525 -10.07 -29.11 -9.69
N GLY A 526 -10.02 -28.70 -10.95
CA GLY A 526 -11.07 -27.94 -11.61
C GLY A 526 -10.96 -26.43 -11.48
N ASP A 527 -9.98 -25.92 -10.74
CA ASP A 527 -9.67 -24.51 -10.63
C ASP A 527 -8.83 -24.03 -11.81
N CYS A 528 -9.00 -22.76 -12.19
CA CYS A 528 -8.15 -22.13 -13.18
C CYS A 528 -7.82 -20.67 -12.83
N ALA A 529 -6.66 -20.20 -13.30
CA ALA A 529 -6.30 -18.79 -13.36
C ALA A 529 -6.70 -18.23 -14.72
N VAL A 530 -7.39 -17.10 -14.70
CA VAL A 530 -7.83 -16.39 -15.91
C VAL A 530 -7.31 -14.97 -15.86
N SER A 531 -6.64 -14.54 -16.94
CA SER A 531 -6.25 -13.15 -17.12
C SER A 531 -7.01 -12.57 -18.32
N ILE A 532 -7.61 -11.40 -18.14
CA ILE A 532 -8.46 -10.76 -19.13
C ILE A 532 -7.88 -9.40 -19.46
N ARG A 533 -7.60 -9.13 -20.74
CA ARG A 533 -7.27 -7.79 -21.23
C ARG A 533 -8.42 -7.22 -22.02
N ARG A 534 -8.87 -6.04 -21.64
CA ARG A 534 -9.94 -5.28 -22.32
C ARG A 534 -9.35 -4.03 -22.97
N THR A 535 -9.95 -3.60 -24.07
CA THR A 535 -9.71 -2.32 -24.72
C THR A 535 -11.02 -1.56 -24.96
N ARG A 536 -12.11 -2.01 -24.31
CA ARG A 536 -13.45 -1.43 -24.43
C ARG A 536 -14.18 -1.43 -23.07
N SER A 537 -15.10 -0.49 -22.92
CA SER A 537 -16.01 -0.43 -21.77
C SER A 537 -17.17 -1.42 -21.92
N GLY A 538 -17.82 -1.70 -20.80
CA GLY A 538 -19.02 -2.54 -20.69
C GLY A 538 -18.87 -3.65 -19.66
N GLY A 539 -20.00 -4.21 -19.23
CA GLY A 539 -20.02 -5.29 -18.26
C GLY A 539 -19.29 -6.53 -18.78
N VAL A 540 -18.45 -7.12 -17.93
CA VAL A 540 -17.73 -8.37 -18.19
C VAL A 540 -18.54 -9.53 -17.62
N VAL A 541 -18.73 -10.57 -18.41
CA VAL A 541 -19.39 -11.82 -17.99
C VAL A 541 -18.47 -12.99 -18.32
N VAL A 542 -18.08 -13.72 -17.28
CA VAL A 542 -17.29 -14.96 -17.32
C VAL A 542 -18.22 -16.13 -17.02
N ARG A 543 -18.30 -17.14 -17.91
CA ARG A 543 -19.22 -18.29 -17.79
C ARG A 543 -18.52 -19.60 -18.08
#